data_d3a796f1d352e8d60894480079100cce
#
_entry.id   d3a796f1d352e8d60894480079100cce
#
_cell.length_a   1.000
_cell.length_b   1.000
_cell.length_c   1.000
_cell.angle_alpha   90.00
_cell.angle_beta   90.00
_cell.angle_gamma   90.00
#
_symmetry.space_group_name_H-M   'P 1'
#
loop_
_entity.id
_entity.type
_entity.pdbx_description
1 polymer ?
#
loop_
_entity_poly.entity_id
_entity_poly.type
_entity_poly.pdbx_seq_one_letter_code
_entity_poly.pdbx_strand_id
1 'polypeptide(L)'
;LLSRRQRQMCIRDSGYISSIWGPLFDTIKMSLLGSFVGGVLAIPFAILASSNLIKNKVVIGVVRVFLSIVRTIPTLVAALIATYIWGLGTMAGTFAIAVFTFAYVGKQLYEMIETVDMGAYEAMEAMGAGKAYSFISAIMPQVLPAYMSVCLFCFEGNVRYAAILGYVGAGGLGLILNCLLYTSDAADDLIG
;
A
#
# COMPACT_ATOMS: atom_id res chain seq x y z
N LEU A 1 -15.44 22.93 -7.36
CA LEU A 1 -15.26 24.10 -8.26
C LEU A 1 -13.89 24.01 -8.93
N LEU A 2 -13.81 23.24 -10.03
CA LEU A 2 -12.62 23.13 -10.85
C LEU A 2 -12.30 24.48 -11.49
N SER A 3 -11.06 24.94 -11.36
CA SER A 3 -10.56 26.16 -11.95
C SER A 3 -10.79 26.16 -13.48
N ARG A 4 -11.09 27.32 -14.09
CA ARG A 4 -11.26 27.47 -15.54
C ARG A 4 -10.09 26.91 -16.35
N ARG A 5 -8.87 26.94 -15.82
CA ARG A 5 -7.68 26.35 -16.43
C ARG A 5 -7.74 24.82 -16.53
N GLN A 6 -8.31 24.15 -15.54
CA GLN A 6 -8.47 22.69 -15.54
C GLN A 6 -9.49 22.23 -16.57
N ARG A 7 -10.56 23.00 -16.80
CA ARG A 7 -11.56 22.73 -17.86
C ARG A 7 -10.99 22.88 -19.27
N GLN A 8 -10.14 23.86 -19.51
CA GLN A 8 -9.52 24.08 -20.82
C GLN A 8 -8.44 23.02 -21.16
N MET A 9 -7.86 22.35 -20.15
CA MET A 9 -6.86 21.30 -20.32
C MET A 9 -7.46 19.98 -20.80
N CYS A 10 -8.73 19.70 -20.49
CA CYS A 10 -9.45 18.49 -20.88
C CYS A 10 -9.97 18.49 -22.35
N ILE A 11 -10.06 19.64 -23.01
CA ILE A 11 -10.80 19.79 -24.28
C ILE A 11 -9.90 19.85 -25.53
N ARG A 12 -8.55 19.78 -25.42
CA ARG A 12 -7.65 20.00 -26.56
C ARG A 12 -6.99 18.72 -27.07
N ASP A 13 -7.43 18.29 -28.23
CA ASP A 13 -7.38 16.98 -28.86
C ASP A 13 -6.04 16.37 -29.28
N SER A 14 -4.91 17.00 -29.37
CA SER A 14 -3.68 16.34 -29.87
C SER A 14 -2.49 16.38 -28.90
N GLY A 15 -2.55 17.24 -27.89
CA GLY A 15 -1.57 17.32 -26.80
C GLY A 15 -1.88 16.38 -25.60
N TYR A 16 -3.01 15.68 -25.65
CA TYR A 16 -3.56 14.92 -24.52
C TYR A 16 -2.68 13.73 -24.10
N ILE A 17 -2.14 13.00 -25.07
CA ILE A 17 -1.26 11.85 -24.80
C ILE A 17 0.03 12.30 -24.08
N SER A 18 0.59 13.45 -24.47
CA SER A 18 1.76 14.02 -23.80
C SER A 18 1.45 14.50 -22.37
N SER A 19 0.22 14.90 -22.10
CA SER A 19 -0.23 15.40 -20.78
C SER A 19 -0.52 14.27 -19.78
N ILE A 20 -0.74 13.03 -20.22
CA ILE A 20 -1.04 11.87 -19.38
C ILE A 20 0.21 11.34 -18.66
N TRP A 21 1.39 11.50 -19.27
CA TRP A 21 2.63 10.93 -18.74
C TRP A 21 2.98 11.45 -17.34
N GLY A 22 2.78 12.73 -17.06
CA GLY A 22 3.04 13.30 -15.74
C GLY A 22 2.24 12.63 -14.63
N PRO A 23 0.89 12.67 -14.69
CA PRO A 23 0.03 11.99 -13.72
C PRO A 23 0.20 10.48 -13.64
N LEU A 24 0.58 9.82 -14.74
CA LEU A 24 0.92 8.40 -14.77
C LEU A 24 2.16 8.12 -13.91
N PHE A 25 3.23 8.88 -14.12
CA PHE A 25 4.44 8.77 -13.30
C PHE A 25 4.19 9.09 -11.84
N ASP A 26 3.35 10.07 -11.53
CA ASP A 26 2.97 10.39 -10.16
C ASP A 26 2.20 9.25 -9.49
N THR A 27 1.30 8.57 -10.22
CA THR A 27 0.59 7.39 -9.75
C THR A 27 1.55 6.23 -9.45
N ILE A 28 2.51 5.97 -10.34
CA ILE A 28 3.52 4.92 -10.15
C ILE A 28 4.42 5.24 -8.96
N LYS A 29 4.93 6.47 -8.84
CA LYS A 29 5.76 6.91 -7.71
C LYS A 29 5.01 6.77 -6.38
N MET A 30 3.76 7.21 -6.35
CA MET A 30 2.89 7.14 -5.17
C MET A 30 2.67 5.69 -4.72
N SER A 31 2.36 4.79 -5.68
CA SER A 31 2.17 3.36 -5.40
C SER A 31 3.46 2.69 -4.94
N LEU A 32 4.58 3.00 -5.60
CA LEU A 32 5.89 2.41 -5.29
C LEU A 32 6.37 2.85 -3.91
N LEU A 33 6.33 4.16 -3.62
CA LEU A 33 6.73 4.70 -2.32
C LEU A 33 5.83 4.18 -1.20
N GLY A 34 4.51 4.18 -1.40
CA GLY A 34 3.55 3.69 -0.42
C GLY A 34 3.72 2.20 -0.13
N SER A 35 3.91 1.38 -1.18
CA SER A 35 4.16 -0.06 -1.03
C SER A 35 5.49 -0.35 -0.34
N PHE A 36 6.54 0.37 -0.70
CA PHE A 36 7.87 0.20 -0.10
C PHE A 36 7.86 0.56 1.39
N VAL A 37 7.36 1.74 1.72
CA VAL A 37 7.31 2.21 3.11
C VAL A 37 6.41 1.30 3.95
N GLY A 38 5.21 0.96 3.45
CA GLY A 38 4.29 0.07 4.14
C GLY A 38 4.87 -1.33 4.34
N GLY A 39 5.52 -1.91 3.31
CA GLY A 39 6.17 -3.21 3.37
C GLY A 39 7.31 -3.27 4.39
N VAL A 40 8.21 -2.28 4.35
CA VAL A 40 9.35 -2.22 5.30
C VAL A 40 8.87 -2.04 6.74
N LEU A 41 7.89 -1.17 6.98
CA LEU A 41 7.32 -0.98 8.31
C LEU A 41 6.56 -2.22 8.82
N ALA A 42 6.04 -3.06 7.92
CA ALA A 42 5.36 -4.29 8.28
C ALA A 42 6.29 -5.34 8.92
N ILE A 43 7.58 -5.36 8.56
CA ILE A 43 8.53 -6.37 9.02
C ILE A 43 8.64 -6.43 10.55
N PRO A 44 8.95 -5.34 11.28
CA PRO A 44 9.08 -5.40 12.74
C PRO A 44 7.75 -5.79 13.41
N PHE A 45 6.63 -5.33 12.90
CA PHE A 45 5.32 -5.68 13.46
C PHE A 45 4.94 -7.15 13.20
N ALA A 46 5.30 -7.69 12.06
CA ALA A 46 5.09 -9.11 11.76
C ALA A 46 5.94 -10.01 12.67
N ILE A 47 7.19 -9.64 12.95
CA ILE A 47 8.06 -10.35 13.90
C ILE A 47 7.43 -10.33 15.30
N LEU A 48 6.91 -9.18 15.74
CA LEU A 48 6.23 -9.03 17.03
C LEU A 48 4.90 -9.80 17.09
N ALA A 49 4.22 -10.00 15.97
CA ALA A 49 2.97 -10.73 15.87
C ALA A 49 3.16 -12.26 15.77
N SER A 50 4.37 -12.74 15.47
CA SER A 50 4.65 -14.17 15.29
C SER A 50 4.74 -14.89 16.64
N SER A 51 3.95 -15.96 16.79
CA SER A 51 3.95 -16.81 18.00
C SER A 51 5.19 -17.70 18.11
N ASN A 52 5.87 -17.95 16.99
CA ASN A 52 7.08 -18.78 16.97
C ASN A 52 8.29 -18.04 17.58
N LEU A 53 8.31 -16.71 17.48
CA LEU A 53 9.44 -15.89 17.91
C LEU A 53 9.23 -15.26 19.29
N ILE A 54 8.00 -14.86 19.60
CA ILE A 54 7.65 -14.16 20.84
C ILE A 54 6.74 -15.06 21.70
N LYS A 55 7.17 -15.30 22.93
CA LYS A 55 6.42 -16.13 23.90
C LYS A 55 5.32 -15.36 24.64
N ASN A 56 5.32 -14.03 24.60
CA ASN A 56 4.35 -13.20 25.31
C ASN A 56 3.04 -13.10 24.51
N LYS A 57 2.04 -13.89 24.91
CA LYS A 57 0.72 -13.95 24.27
C LYS A 57 -0.02 -12.61 24.26
N VAL A 58 0.22 -11.74 25.24
CA VAL A 58 -0.43 -10.42 25.32
C VAL A 58 0.09 -9.50 24.19
N VAL A 59 1.42 -9.45 24.01
CA VAL A 59 2.03 -8.64 22.93
C VAL A 59 1.55 -9.11 21.56
N ILE A 60 1.57 -10.42 21.33
CA ILE A 60 1.10 -11.01 20.08
C ILE A 60 -0.37 -10.63 19.82
N GLY A 61 -1.23 -10.80 20.84
CA GLY A 61 -2.66 -10.49 20.74
C GLY A 61 -2.90 -9.01 20.42
N VAL A 62 -2.23 -8.11 21.12
CA VAL A 62 -2.36 -6.64 20.87
C VAL A 62 -1.92 -6.26 19.47
N VAL A 63 -0.77 -6.76 19.00
CA VAL A 63 -0.26 -6.43 17.65
C VAL A 63 -1.16 -7.01 16.57
N ARG A 64 -1.66 -8.24 16.72
CA ARG A 64 -2.61 -8.85 15.76
C ARG A 64 -3.94 -8.11 15.71
N VAL A 65 -4.48 -7.72 16.84
CA VAL A 65 -5.71 -6.90 16.90
C VAL A 65 -5.47 -5.55 16.25
N PHE A 66 -4.35 -4.89 16.53
CA PHE A 66 -3.97 -3.62 15.90
C PHE A 66 -3.90 -3.73 14.38
N LEU A 67 -3.16 -4.72 13.84
CA LEU A 67 -3.08 -4.94 12.39
C LEU A 67 -4.45 -5.24 11.78
N SER A 68 -5.30 -5.99 12.49
CA SER A 68 -6.64 -6.31 12.03
C SER A 68 -7.53 -5.08 11.99
N ILE A 69 -7.48 -4.20 12.99
CA ILE A 69 -8.22 -2.93 13.02
C ILE A 69 -7.78 -2.03 11.88
N VAL A 70 -6.48 -1.83 11.68
CA VAL A 70 -5.97 -0.99 10.59
C VAL A 70 -6.42 -1.52 9.23
N ARG A 71 -6.46 -2.85 9.05
CA ARG A 71 -6.92 -3.49 7.82
C ARG A 71 -8.41 -3.30 7.53
N THR A 72 -9.25 -3.09 8.55
CA THR A 72 -10.69 -2.85 8.33
C THR A 72 -11.00 -1.47 7.77
N ILE A 73 -10.06 -0.54 7.83
CA ILE A 73 -10.24 0.81 7.28
C ILE A 73 -10.19 0.73 5.74
N PRO A 74 -11.27 1.09 5.02
CA PRO A 74 -11.23 1.17 3.57
C PRO A 74 -10.18 2.19 3.11
N THR A 75 -9.41 1.85 2.07
CA THR A 75 -8.35 2.72 1.53
C THR A 75 -8.84 4.11 1.13
N LEU A 76 -10.08 4.21 0.62
CA LEU A 76 -10.71 5.49 0.30
C LEU A 76 -10.93 6.36 1.54
N VAL A 77 -11.35 5.76 2.65
CA VAL A 77 -11.55 6.50 3.92
C VAL A 77 -10.20 6.97 4.47
N ALA A 78 -9.18 6.12 4.43
CA ALA A 78 -7.82 6.50 4.82
C ALA A 78 -7.29 7.66 3.96
N ALA A 79 -7.57 7.64 2.64
CA ALA A 79 -7.20 8.73 1.74
C ALA A 79 -7.94 10.03 2.03
N LEU A 80 -9.25 9.98 2.34
CA LEU A 80 -10.02 11.15 2.74
C LEU A 80 -9.48 11.77 4.03
N ILE A 81 -9.15 10.96 5.03
CA ILE A 81 -8.54 11.44 6.27
C ILE A 81 -7.17 12.07 5.97
N ALA A 82 -6.37 11.43 5.13
CA ALA A 82 -5.07 11.93 4.74
C ALA A 82 -5.17 13.25 3.97
N THR A 83 -6.12 13.39 3.04
CA THR A 83 -6.36 14.64 2.31
C THR A 83 -6.84 15.76 3.22
N TYR A 84 -7.58 15.45 4.28
CA TYR A 84 -7.99 16.44 5.28
C TYR A 84 -6.79 16.97 6.09
N ILE A 85 -5.80 16.11 6.40
CA ILE A 85 -4.64 16.48 7.22
C ILE A 85 -3.56 17.17 6.39
N TRP A 86 -3.20 16.61 5.23
CA TRP A 86 -2.08 17.09 4.38
C TRP A 86 -2.53 17.92 3.18
N GLY A 87 -3.84 18.05 2.97
CA GLY A 87 -4.37 18.69 1.79
C GLY A 87 -4.45 17.76 0.59
N LEU A 88 -4.97 18.28 -0.53
CA LEU A 88 -5.09 17.57 -1.80
C LEU A 88 -3.70 17.37 -2.43
N GLY A 89 -3.31 16.13 -2.72
CA GLY A 89 -2.04 15.84 -3.38
C GLY A 89 -1.56 14.41 -3.26
N THR A 90 -0.46 14.11 -3.95
CA THR A 90 0.15 12.78 -4.01
C THR A 90 0.65 12.26 -2.66
N MET A 91 0.95 13.15 -1.71
CA MET A 91 1.36 12.78 -0.34
C MET A 91 0.25 12.06 0.42
N ALA A 92 -0.99 12.57 0.33
CA ALA A 92 -2.15 11.94 0.97
C ALA A 92 -2.41 10.54 0.43
N GLY A 93 -2.33 10.36 -0.89
CA GLY A 93 -2.47 9.05 -1.53
C GLY A 93 -1.34 8.08 -1.15
N THR A 94 -0.10 8.55 -1.12
CA THR A 94 1.05 7.73 -0.69
C THR A 94 0.87 7.24 0.74
N PHE A 95 0.41 8.09 1.65
CA PHE A 95 0.14 7.72 3.03
C PHE A 95 -0.97 6.67 3.15
N ALA A 96 -2.09 6.86 2.45
CA ALA A 96 -3.21 5.91 2.45
C ALA A 96 -2.78 4.52 1.94
N ILE A 97 -1.99 4.48 0.86
CA ILE A 97 -1.41 3.25 0.32
C ILE A 97 -0.44 2.61 1.30
N ALA A 98 0.41 3.40 1.96
CA ALA A 98 1.38 2.89 2.94
C ALA A 98 0.67 2.24 4.15
N VAL A 99 -0.39 2.86 4.68
CA VAL A 99 -1.18 2.31 5.79
C VAL A 99 -1.87 1.00 5.40
N PHE A 100 -2.48 0.96 4.22
CA PHE A 100 -3.10 -0.27 3.71
C PHE A 100 -2.07 -1.38 3.52
N THR A 101 -0.95 -1.08 2.84
CA THR A 101 0.12 -2.05 2.59
C THR A 101 0.72 -2.56 3.89
N PHE A 102 0.97 -1.69 4.85
CA PHE A 102 1.47 -2.04 6.17
C PHE A 102 0.60 -3.10 6.86
N ALA A 103 -0.71 -2.87 6.91
CA ALA A 103 -1.62 -3.79 7.58
C ALA A 103 -1.79 -5.10 6.81
N TYR A 104 -1.87 -5.03 5.48
CA TYR A 104 -2.04 -6.20 4.62
C TYR A 104 -0.80 -7.09 4.61
N VAL A 105 0.37 -6.52 4.29
CA VAL A 105 1.64 -7.25 4.23
C VAL A 105 2.05 -7.73 5.61
N GLY A 106 1.84 -6.92 6.66
CA GLY A 106 2.14 -7.30 8.04
C GLY A 106 1.39 -8.55 8.48
N LYS A 107 0.09 -8.65 8.12
CA LYS A 107 -0.69 -9.84 8.40
C LYS A 107 -0.17 -11.06 7.64
N GLN A 108 0.04 -10.94 6.34
CA GLN A 108 0.54 -12.04 5.52
C GLN A 108 1.93 -12.52 5.97
N LEU A 109 2.79 -11.58 6.35
CA LEU A 109 4.15 -11.90 6.76
C LEU A 109 4.20 -12.68 8.08
N TYR A 110 3.41 -12.32 9.11
CA TYR A 110 3.43 -13.11 10.34
C TYR A 110 2.82 -14.50 10.15
N GLU A 111 1.79 -14.65 9.29
CA GLU A 111 1.22 -15.95 8.92
C GLU A 111 2.26 -16.82 8.21
N MET A 112 3.06 -16.24 7.30
CA MET A 112 4.17 -16.94 6.66
C MET A 112 5.24 -17.40 7.67
N ILE A 113 5.64 -16.52 8.61
CA ILE A 113 6.64 -16.87 9.64
C ILE A 113 6.12 -18.00 10.54
N GLU A 114 4.83 -18.10 10.78
CA GLU A 114 4.24 -19.16 11.57
C GLU A 114 4.17 -20.52 10.87
N THR A 115 4.16 -20.53 9.54
CA THR A 115 4.09 -21.74 8.71
C THR A 115 5.46 -22.29 8.31
N VAL A 116 6.55 -21.57 8.59
CA VAL A 116 7.91 -21.96 8.27
C VAL A 116 8.37 -23.12 9.15
N ASP A 117 9.21 -24.01 8.57
CA ASP A 117 9.88 -25.05 9.33
C ASP A 117 10.90 -24.45 10.31
N MET A 118 10.64 -24.65 11.59
CA MET A 118 11.45 -24.14 12.69
C MET A 118 12.66 -25.03 13.01
N GLY A 119 12.80 -26.21 12.39
CA GLY A 119 13.87 -27.15 12.68
C GLY A 119 15.27 -26.56 12.49
N ALA A 120 15.48 -25.81 11.42
CA ALA A 120 16.75 -25.14 11.17
C ALA A 120 17.03 -24.01 12.19
N TYR A 121 16.00 -23.30 12.62
CA TYR A 121 16.10 -22.25 13.65
C TYR A 121 16.48 -22.84 15.01
N GLU A 122 15.81 -23.91 15.43
CA GLU A 122 16.06 -24.62 16.70
C GLU A 122 17.47 -25.25 16.72
N ALA A 123 17.92 -25.81 15.59
CA ALA A 123 19.26 -26.36 15.45
C ALA A 123 20.33 -25.27 15.66
N MET A 124 20.16 -24.09 15.09
CA MET A 124 21.09 -22.97 15.27
C MET A 124 21.07 -22.44 16.71
N GLU A 125 19.90 -22.36 17.35
CA GLU A 125 19.78 -21.94 18.74
C GLU A 125 20.46 -22.97 19.68
N ALA A 126 20.32 -24.27 19.39
CA ALA A 126 20.99 -25.34 20.11
C ALA A 126 22.53 -25.30 19.99
N MET A 127 23.05 -24.81 18.87
CA MET A 127 24.50 -24.57 18.67
C MET A 127 25.00 -23.30 19.39
N GLY A 128 24.11 -22.56 20.09
CA GLY A 128 24.48 -21.34 20.82
C GLY A 128 24.41 -20.07 19.99
N ALA A 129 23.82 -20.08 18.79
CA ALA A 129 23.63 -18.88 17.99
C ALA A 129 22.60 -17.94 18.64
N GLY A 130 22.83 -16.65 18.53
CA GLY A 130 21.88 -15.63 19.02
C GLY A 130 20.57 -15.65 18.22
N LYS A 131 19.45 -15.39 18.88
CA LYS A 131 18.10 -15.42 18.27
C LYS A 131 17.97 -14.60 16.98
N ALA A 132 18.54 -13.40 16.95
CA ALA A 132 18.51 -12.55 15.77
C ALA A 132 19.29 -13.18 14.59
N TYR A 133 20.44 -13.77 14.86
CA TYR A 133 21.25 -14.43 13.86
C TYR A 133 20.55 -15.69 13.32
N SER A 134 19.99 -16.53 14.21
CA SER A 134 19.21 -17.71 13.84
C SER A 134 17.99 -17.35 12.98
N PHE A 135 17.29 -16.25 13.31
CA PHE A 135 16.18 -15.74 12.51
C PHE A 135 16.61 -15.35 11.09
N ILE A 136 17.66 -14.54 10.97
CA ILE A 136 18.15 -14.05 9.66
C ILE A 136 18.69 -15.20 8.81
N SER A 137 19.36 -16.18 9.42
CA SER A 137 20.02 -17.26 8.67
C SER A 137 19.09 -18.44 8.36
N ALA A 138 18.12 -18.76 9.23
CA ALA A 138 17.26 -19.92 9.06
C ALA A 138 15.87 -19.57 8.53
N ILE A 139 15.21 -18.53 9.07
CA ILE A 139 13.82 -18.19 8.73
C ILE A 139 13.77 -17.25 7.53
N MET A 140 14.60 -16.22 7.51
CA MET A 140 14.55 -15.17 6.48
C MET A 140 14.68 -15.73 5.04
N PRO A 141 15.59 -16.66 4.73
CA PRO A 141 15.70 -17.22 3.37
C PRO A 141 14.47 -18.02 2.94
N GLN A 142 13.74 -18.62 3.88
CA GLN A 142 12.53 -19.37 3.59
C GLN A 142 11.33 -18.44 3.33
N VAL A 143 11.23 -17.34 4.09
CA VAL A 143 10.11 -16.38 4.03
C VAL A 143 10.30 -15.35 2.92
N LEU A 144 11.53 -14.98 2.61
CA LEU A 144 11.84 -13.88 1.68
C LEU A 144 11.22 -14.02 0.29
N PRO A 145 11.25 -15.19 -0.38
CA PRO A 145 10.63 -15.35 -1.70
C PRO A 145 9.11 -15.11 -1.66
N ALA A 146 8.44 -15.67 -0.64
CA ALA A 146 7.01 -15.51 -0.45
C ALA A 146 6.65 -14.06 -0.08
N TYR A 147 7.45 -13.42 0.77
CA TYR A 147 7.30 -12.02 1.12
C TYR A 147 7.43 -11.10 -0.09
N MET A 148 8.43 -11.31 -0.95
CA MET A 148 8.61 -10.55 -2.18
C MET A 148 7.43 -10.73 -3.14
N SER A 149 6.90 -11.95 -3.26
CA SER A 149 5.71 -12.25 -4.06
C SER A 149 4.49 -11.45 -3.56
N VAL A 150 4.25 -11.43 -2.24
CA VAL A 150 3.15 -10.66 -1.65
C VAL A 150 3.34 -9.16 -1.82
N CYS A 151 4.56 -8.66 -1.69
CA CYS A 151 4.86 -7.24 -1.93
C CYS A 151 4.59 -6.82 -3.37
N LEU A 152 4.97 -7.65 -4.35
CA LEU A 152 4.69 -7.39 -5.77
C LEU A 152 3.20 -7.44 -6.08
N PHE A 153 2.50 -8.43 -5.55
CA PHE A 153 1.03 -8.53 -5.67
C PHE A 153 0.33 -7.32 -5.06
N CYS A 154 0.78 -6.89 -3.87
CA CYS A 154 0.26 -5.72 -3.21
C CYS A 154 0.55 -4.44 -4.02
N PHE A 155 1.74 -4.31 -4.59
CA PHE A 155 2.10 -3.20 -5.47
C PHE A 155 1.20 -3.12 -6.71
N GLU A 156 0.93 -4.25 -7.38
CA GLU A 156 -0.03 -4.30 -8.49
C GLU A 156 -1.40 -3.77 -8.10
N GLY A 157 -1.94 -4.23 -6.96
CA GLY A 157 -3.20 -3.74 -6.40
C GLY A 157 -3.15 -2.25 -6.07
N ASN A 158 -2.06 -1.78 -5.50
CA ASN A 158 -1.87 -0.38 -5.13
C ASN A 158 -1.83 0.56 -6.33
N VAL A 159 -1.33 0.13 -7.48
CA VAL A 159 -1.41 0.92 -8.73
C VAL A 159 -2.86 1.16 -9.14
N ARG A 160 -3.71 0.14 -9.02
CA ARG A 160 -5.17 0.28 -9.28
C ARG A 160 -5.83 1.20 -8.27
N TYR A 161 -5.53 1.05 -6.98
CA TYR A 161 -6.05 1.92 -5.92
C TYR A 161 -5.59 3.37 -6.09
N ALA A 162 -4.33 3.60 -6.49
CA ALA A 162 -3.81 4.93 -6.73
C ALA A 162 -4.58 5.67 -7.85
N ALA A 163 -5.01 4.95 -8.89
CA ALA A 163 -5.88 5.53 -9.91
C ALA A 163 -7.25 5.94 -9.35
N ILE A 164 -7.84 5.13 -8.46
CA ILE A 164 -9.13 5.43 -7.81
C ILE A 164 -8.99 6.56 -6.77
N LEU A 165 -7.89 6.60 -6.03
CA LEU A 165 -7.62 7.64 -5.03
C LEU A 165 -7.56 9.05 -5.62
N GLY A 166 -7.26 9.17 -6.90
CA GLY A 166 -7.34 10.43 -7.62
C GLY A 166 -8.74 11.06 -7.65
N TYR A 167 -9.81 10.26 -7.54
CA TYR A 167 -11.18 10.78 -7.43
C TYR A 167 -11.42 11.59 -6.15
N VAL A 168 -10.76 11.23 -5.06
CA VAL A 168 -10.84 11.95 -3.78
C VAL A 168 -9.79 13.04 -3.63
N GLY A 169 -9.12 13.40 -4.74
CA GLY A 169 -8.15 14.48 -4.74
C GLY A 169 -6.75 14.10 -4.27
N ALA A 170 -6.46 12.81 -4.14
CA ALA A 170 -5.13 12.32 -3.78
C ALA A 170 -4.11 12.41 -4.93
N GLY A 171 -4.45 13.07 -6.03
CA GLY A 171 -3.58 13.29 -7.19
C GLY A 171 -3.48 12.10 -8.16
N GLY A 172 -2.56 12.19 -9.12
CA GLY A 172 -2.32 11.12 -10.09
C GLY A 172 -3.35 11.02 -11.21
N LEU A 173 -3.45 9.84 -11.81
CA LEU A 173 -4.25 9.56 -13.01
C LEU A 173 -5.76 9.72 -12.78
N GLY A 174 -6.24 9.49 -11.56
CA GLY A 174 -7.66 9.58 -11.24
C GLY A 174 -8.24 10.98 -11.37
N LEU A 175 -7.42 12.02 -11.28
CA LEU A 175 -7.85 13.40 -11.49
C LEU A 175 -8.22 13.64 -12.96
N ILE A 176 -7.50 13.03 -13.88
CA ILE A 176 -7.78 13.08 -15.33
C ILE A 176 -9.01 12.24 -15.67
N LEU A 177 -9.13 11.04 -15.09
CA LEU A 177 -10.30 10.17 -15.26
C LEU A 177 -11.58 10.86 -14.81
N ASN A 178 -11.56 11.55 -13.66
CA ASN A 178 -12.70 12.30 -13.17
C ASN A 178 -13.08 13.45 -14.12
N CYS A 179 -12.09 14.15 -14.67
CA CYS A 179 -12.31 15.20 -15.66
C CYS A 179 -12.94 14.67 -16.95
N LEU A 180 -12.47 13.52 -17.44
CA LEU A 180 -12.98 12.86 -18.64
C LEU A 180 -14.42 12.36 -18.47
N LEU A 181 -14.73 11.72 -17.34
CA LEU A 181 -16.07 11.26 -17.02
C LEU A 181 -17.06 12.42 -16.99
N TYR A 182 -16.70 13.53 -16.32
CA TYR A 182 -17.57 14.71 -16.22
C TYR A 182 -17.80 15.37 -17.59
N THR A 183 -16.81 15.34 -18.50
CA THR A 183 -16.98 15.87 -19.87
C THR A 183 -17.79 14.95 -20.75
N SER A 184 -17.72 13.63 -20.57
CA SER A 184 -18.54 12.65 -21.29
C SER A 184 -20.00 12.74 -20.86
N ASP A 185 -20.30 12.79 -19.56
CA ASP A 185 -21.67 12.95 -19.06
C ASP A 185 -22.32 14.27 -19.53
N ALA A 186 -21.52 15.37 -19.55
CA ALA A 186 -22.02 16.66 -20.04
C ALA A 186 -22.23 16.65 -21.58
N ALA A 187 -21.55 15.80 -22.32
CA ALA A 187 -21.76 15.64 -23.76
C ALA A 187 -23.00 14.77 -24.06
N ASP A 188 -23.25 13.74 -23.27
CA ASP A 188 -24.46 12.90 -23.38
C ASP A 188 -25.74 13.66 -23.03
N ASP A 189 -25.70 14.54 -22.00
CA ASP A 189 -26.81 15.43 -21.62
C ASP A 189 -27.11 16.50 -22.70
N LEU A 190 -26.19 16.78 -23.60
CA LEU A 190 -26.34 17.74 -24.71
C LEU A 190 -26.91 17.08 -25.99
N ILE A 191 -26.83 15.77 -26.10
CA ILE A 191 -27.25 14.98 -27.28
C ILE A 191 -28.63 14.34 -27.08
N GLY A 192 -29.11 14.21 -25.82
CA GLY A 192 -30.43 13.71 -25.43
C GLY A 192 -31.47 14.80 -25.32
#